data_61b129a412e8d95751eb03a376817fa6
#
_entry.id   61b129a412e8d95751eb03a376817fa6
#
_cell.length_a   1.000
_cell.length_b   1.000
_cell.length_c   1.000
_cell.angle_alpha   90.00
_cell.angle_beta   90.00
_cell.angle_gamma   90.00
#
_symmetry.space_group_name_H-M   'P 1'
#
loop_
_entity.id
_entity.type
_entity.pdbx_description
1 polymer ?
#
loop_
_entity_poly.entity_id
_entity_poly.type
_entity_poly.pdbx_seq_one_letter_code
_entity_poly.pdbx_strand_id
1 'polypeptide(L)'
;MQKRIASVVLLLALVTPLYAARPAKTAAKAAPPAVTVDTHADTPSEFLDHPFDLGILNTRGHFDYPRMKAGGLDAEFFAAYVPAKYANKGAAAYCMKIMETIHEMADAYPTWVRFATSTAGIRSAVAENRRAILIGIEGGHAIEDSLDLLRAFYRFGARYMTLTHTNTNNWADSSTDEAKHNGLSPFGKQVVLEMNRLGMLVDISHVADKTFYDVMEVSKAPVIASHSSSRALASAPRNMTDDMLRALAKNGGVAMVNFYPVFLSDEVAKASKARDEKLKPEIAALKAKDPSEGSEYQEGVRKLMAANPLPKVSWTVIVDHIDHMVKVAGIDHIGIGSDFDGIPSVPEGMEDISKLPAIPAELKRRGYSDADVKKIMGENFMRVFAEAERVAKEMQTAK
;
A
#
# COMPACT_ATOMS: atom_id res chain seq x y z
N MET A 1 -75.92 47.11 -63.90
CA MET A 1 -74.82 47.86 -63.36
C MET A 1 -74.31 47.29 -62.05
N GLN A 2 -73.33 46.41 -62.13
CA GLN A 2 -72.74 45.78 -60.92
C GLN A 2 -71.41 46.42 -60.62
N LYS A 3 -71.34 46.98 -59.44
CA LYS A 3 -70.04 47.52 -58.88
C LYS A 3 -69.24 46.35 -58.24
N ARG A 4 -68.08 46.11 -58.71
CA ARG A 4 -67.08 45.19 -58.10
C ARG A 4 -66.31 45.96 -56.99
N ILE A 5 -66.36 45.42 -55.77
CA ILE A 5 -65.59 45.92 -54.65
C ILE A 5 -64.31 45.01 -54.62
N ALA A 6 -63.17 45.61 -54.76
CA ALA A 6 -61.86 44.92 -54.60
C ALA A 6 -61.44 44.96 -53.13
N SER A 7 -61.32 43.79 -52.50
CA SER A 7 -60.76 43.68 -51.16
C SER A 7 -59.23 43.55 -51.21
N VAL A 8 -58.52 44.49 -50.58
CA VAL A 8 -57.09 44.43 -50.40
C VAL A 8 -56.83 43.67 -49.08
N VAL A 9 -56.16 42.51 -49.22
CA VAL A 9 -55.73 41.73 -48.04
C VAL A 9 -54.30 42.19 -47.69
N LEU A 10 -54.16 42.81 -46.55
CA LEU A 10 -52.90 43.24 -45.97
C LEU A 10 -52.26 42.04 -45.23
N LEU A 11 -51.16 41.47 -45.75
CA LEU A 11 -50.39 40.43 -45.07
C LEU A 11 -49.41 41.09 -44.09
N LEU A 12 -49.70 40.99 -42.78
CA LEU A 12 -48.72 41.33 -41.74
C LEU A 12 -47.78 40.15 -41.54
N ALA A 13 -46.50 40.31 -41.94
CA ALA A 13 -45.45 39.37 -41.62
C ALA A 13 -44.98 39.57 -40.17
N LEU A 14 -45.35 38.63 -39.29
CA LEU A 14 -44.79 38.56 -37.91
C LEU A 14 -43.35 38.06 -37.97
N VAL A 15 -42.39 38.97 -37.77
CA VAL A 15 -40.96 38.64 -37.54
C VAL A 15 -40.80 38.26 -36.08
N THR A 16 -40.72 36.97 -35.74
CA THR A 16 -40.34 36.49 -34.42
C THR A 16 -38.81 36.51 -34.33
N PRO A 17 -38.22 37.14 -33.29
CA PRO A 17 -36.76 37.08 -33.13
C PRO A 17 -36.38 35.64 -32.70
N LEU A 18 -35.53 34.98 -33.48
CA LEU A 18 -34.84 33.76 -33.08
C LEU A 18 -33.91 34.10 -31.90
N TYR A 19 -34.34 33.79 -30.68
CA TYR A 19 -33.44 33.75 -29.53
C TYR A 19 -32.54 32.53 -29.73
N ALA A 20 -31.28 32.76 -30.13
CA ALA A 20 -30.25 31.72 -30.11
C ALA A 20 -30.04 31.29 -28.67
N ALA A 21 -30.49 30.06 -28.33
CA ALA A 21 -30.23 29.46 -27.02
C ALA A 21 -28.70 29.41 -26.81
N ARG A 22 -28.20 30.11 -25.78
CA ARG A 22 -26.81 29.97 -25.33
C ARG A 22 -26.57 28.49 -25.00
N PRO A 23 -25.45 27.89 -25.48
CA PRO A 23 -25.12 26.53 -25.10
C PRO A 23 -25.01 26.48 -23.58
N ALA A 24 -25.76 25.55 -22.95
CA ALA A 24 -25.65 25.28 -21.53
C ALA A 24 -24.17 24.98 -21.22
N LYS A 25 -23.57 25.75 -20.30
CA LYS A 25 -22.25 25.42 -19.76
C LYS A 25 -22.38 24.00 -19.22
N THR A 26 -21.71 23.03 -19.84
CA THR A 26 -21.55 21.70 -19.25
C THR A 26 -20.98 21.90 -17.85
N ALA A 27 -21.77 21.55 -16.83
CA ALA A 27 -21.32 21.58 -15.45
C ALA A 27 -20.02 20.78 -15.39
N ALA A 28 -18.94 21.39 -14.97
CA ALA A 28 -17.68 20.70 -14.75
C ALA A 28 -17.99 19.52 -13.80
N LYS A 29 -17.68 18.31 -14.25
CA LYS A 29 -17.89 17.10 -13.46
C LYS A 29 -17.13 17.31 -12.15
N ALA A 30 -17.81 17.29 -11.02
CA ALA A 30 -17.17 17.45 -9.72
C ALA A 30 -16.00 16.48 -9.62
N ALA A 31 -14.87 16.96 -9.10
CA ALA A 31 -13.72 16.09 -8.85
C ALA A 31 -14.17 14.90 -7.97
N PRO A 32 -13.70 13.68 -8.24
CA PRO A 32 -14.06 12.54 -7.41
C PRO A 32 -13.62 12.80 -5.96
N PRO A 33 -14.31 12.23 -4.96
CA PRO A 33 -13.89 12.35 -3.56
C PRO A 33 -12.45 11.83 -3.38
N ALA A 34 -11.71 12.45 -2.46
CA ALA A 34 -10.38 11.98 -2.10
C ALA A 34 -10.49 10.59 -1.47
N VAL A 35 -9.48 9.75 -1.70
CA VAL A 35 -9.40 8.37 -1.23
C VAL A 35 -8.30 8.28 -0.17
N THR A 36 -8.61 7.65 0.96
CA THR A 36 -7.63 7.28 1.99
C THR A 36 -7.16 5.84 1.74
N VAL A 37 -5.85 5.65 1.66
CA VAL A 37 -5.23 4.35 1.35
C VAL A 37 -4.20 4.01 2.40
N ASP A 38 -4.27 2.81 2.95
CA ASP A 38 -3.16 2.13 3.62
C ASP A 38 -2.59 1.09 2.64
N THR A 39 -1.28 1.08 2.50
CA THR A 39 -0.65 0.27 1.45
C THR A 39 -0.12 -1.06 1.95
N HIS A 40 -0.24 -1.36 3.25
CA HIS A 40 0.28 -2.63 3.78
C HIS A 40 -0.33 -2.99 5.12
N ALA A 41 -0.98 -4.17 5.18
CA ALA A 41 -1.37 -4.84 6.41
C ALA A 41 -1.35 -6.37 6.26
N ASP A 42 -0.91 -7.08 7.31
CA ASP A 42 -0.73 -8.55 7.31
C ASP A 42 -1.90 -9.32 7.92
N THR A 43 -3.04 -8.68 8.04
CA THR A 43 -4.28 -9.28 8.55
C THR A 43 -4.61 -10.65 7.91
N PRO A 44 -4.34 -10.91 6.62
CA PRO A 44 -4.59 -12.22 6.02
C PRO A 44 -3.77 -13.36 6.65
N SER A 45 -2.53 -13.10 7.05
CA SER A 45 -1.68 -14.08 7.74
C SER A 45 -2.25 -14.42 9.12
N GLU A 46 -2.63 -13.39 9.89
CA GLU A 46 -3.28 -13.57 11.19
C GLU A 46 -4.63 -14.30 11.06
N PHE A 47 -5.43 -13.95 10.03
CA PHE A 47 -6.71 -14.59 9.74
C PHE A 47 -6.54 -16.06 9.35
N LEU A 48 -5.51 -16.39 8.56
CA LEU A 48 -5.23 -17.77 8.14
C LEU A 48 -4.84 -18.67 9.31
N ASP A 49 -4.00 -18.15 10.22
CA ASP A 49 -3.54 -18.89 11.40
C ASP A 49 -4.61 -18.98 12.47
N HIS A 50 -5.45 -17.97 12.61
CA HIS A 50 -6.49 -17.83 13.62
C HIS A 50 -7.74 -17.16 13.07
N PRO A 51 -8.61 -17.87 12.31
CA PRO A 51 -9.80 -17.28 11.70
C PRO A 51 -10.71 -16.58 12.74
N PHE A 52 -11.18 -15.38 12.37
CA PHE A 52 -12.09 -14.56 13.20
C PHE A 52 -13.08 -13.80 12.31
N ASP A 53 -14.18 -13.31 12.89
CA ASP A 53 -15.18 -12.56 12.16
C ASP A 53 -14.72 -11.12 11.93
N LEU A 54 -14.40 -10.77 10.68
CA LEU A 54 -14.00 -9.42 10.28
C LEU A 54 -15.16 -8.41 10.27
N GLY A 55 -16.40 -8.88 10.31
CA GLY A 55 -17.59 -8.03 10.30
C GLY A 55 -17.97 -7.45 11.67
N ILE A 56 -17.30 -7.87 12.75
CA ILE A 56 -17.52 -7.38 14.11
C ILE A 56 -16.28 -6.71 14.68
N LEU A 57 -16.45 -5.93 15.75
CA LEU A 57 -15.32 -5.35 16.48
C LEU A 57 -14.59 -6.45 17.26
N ASN A 58 -13.34 -6.69 16.90
CA ASN A 58 -12.50 -7.70 17.52
C ASN A 58 -11.67 -7.13 18.67
N THR A 59 -11.30 -7.98 19.64
CA THR A 59 -10.38 -7.65 20.73
C THR A 59 -8.92 -8.02 20.44
N ARG A 60 -8.68 -8.63 19.27
CA ARG A 60 -7.36 -9.06 18.78
C ARG A 60 -7.03 -8.38 17.45
N GLY A 61 -5.76 -8.38 17.08
CA GLY A 61 -5.28 -7.79 15.85
C GLY A 61 -5.49 -6.28 15.77
N HIS A 62 -5.09 -5.70 14.68
CA HIS A 62 -5.16 -4.26 14.46
C HIS A 62 -6.25 -3.88 13.46
N PHE A 63 -6.90 -4.87 12.82
CA PHE A 63 -7.81 -4.65 11.70
C PHE A 63 -9.10 -5.47 11.82
N ASP A 64 -10.24 -4.83 11.53
CA ASP A 64 -11.53 -5.40 11.13
C ASP A 64 -12.33 -4.33 10.37
N TYR A 65 -13.41 -4.70 9.70
CA TYR A 65 -14.18 -3.75 8.89
C TYR A 65 -14.89 -2.64 9.70
N PRO A 66 -15.42 -2.89 10.91
CA PRO A 66 -15.86 -1.81 11.79
C PRO A 66 -14.77 -0.79 12.11
N ARG A 67 -13.54 -1.25 12.46
CA ARG A 67 -12.39 -0.36 12.73
C ARG A 67 -11.91 0.34 11.46
N MET A 68 -11.85 -0.34 10.31
CA MET A 68 -11.55 0.26 9.01
C MET A 68 -12.51 1.42 8.70
N LYS A 69 -13.81 1.21 8.92
CA LYS A 69 -14.83 2.25 8.75
C LYS A 69 -14.65 3.40 9.72
N ALA A 70 -14.40 3.12 11.01
CA ALA A 70 -14.17 4.14 12.04
C ALA A 70 -12.91 4.95 11.76
N GLY A 71 -11.85 4.32 11.22
CA GLY A 71 -10.60 4.94 10.76
C GLY A 71 -10.73 5.78 9.50
N GLY A 72 -11.88 5.74 8.81
CA GLY A 72 -12.10 6.47 7.56
C GLY A 72 -11.21 5.99 6.43
N LEU A 73 -10.75 4.72 6.48
CA LEU A 73 -9.95 4.12 5.44
C LEU A 73 -10.84 3.65 4.29
N ASP A 74 -10.48 4.03 3.06
CA ASP A 74 -11.23 3.71 1.85
C ASP A 74 -10.64 2.52 1.07
N ALA A 75 -9.33 2.31 1.16
CA ALA A 75 -8.66 1.20 0.50
C ALA A 75 -7.53 0.63 1.37
N GLU A 76 -7.46 -0.71 1.42
CA GLU A 76 -6.42 -1.47 2.12
C GLU A 76 -5.73 -2.42 1.16
N PHE A 77 -4.40 -2.41 1.19
CA PHE A 77 -3.61 -3.47 0.57
C PHE A 77 -3.26 -4.53 1.59
N PHE A 78 -3.89 -5.67 1.48
CA PHE A 78 -3.51 -6.83 2.26
C PHE A 78 -2.29 -7.53 1.68
N ALA A 79 -1.33 -7.82 2.54
CA ALA A 79 -0.11 -8.52 2.18
C ALA A 79 -0.38 -10.03 1.99
N ALA A 80 -0.06 -10.54 0.81
CA ALA A 80 0.18 -11.96 0.60
C ALA A 80 1.65 -12.23 0.99
N TYR A 81 1.91 -12.19 2.30
CA TYR A 81 3.22 -12.40 2.88
C TYR A 81 3.67 -13.85 2.74
N VAL A 82 4.89 -14.05 2.25
CA VAL A 82 5.50 -15.38 2.12
C VAL A 82 6.71 -15.47 3.03
N PRO A 83 6.63 -16.25 4.12
CA PRO A 83 7.77 -16.44 5.03
C PRO A 83 9.01 -17.00 4.32
N ALA A 84 10.20 -16.52 4.73
CA ALA A 84 11.49 -16.95 4.16
C ALA A 84 11.72 -18.47 4.20
N LYS A 85 11.09 -19.19 5.16
CA LYS A 85 11.15 -20.66 5.24
C LYS A 85 10.58 -21.38 4.02
N TYR A 86 9.75 -20.72 3.22
CA TYR A 86 9.20 -21.25 1.98
C TYR A 86 10.08 -20.97 0.75
N ALA A 87 11.12 -20.14 0.87
CA ALA A 87 12.03 -19.89 -0.23
C ALA A 87 12.58 -21.23 -0.79
N ASN A 88 12.37 -21.45 -2.10
CA ASN A 88 12.70 -22.73 -2.80
C ASN A 88 11.94 -23.98 -2.28
N LYS A 89 10.84 -23.80 -1.55
CA LYS A 89 10.08 -24.90 -0.91
C LYS A 89 8.57 -24.69 -1.00
N GLY A 90 8.05 -24.33 -2.16
CA GLY A 90 6.60 -24.15 -2.37
C GLY A 90 6.10 -22.74 -1.99
N ALA A 91 6.94 -21.75 -2.19
CA ALA A 91 6.61 -20.33 -1.95
C ALA A 91 5.40 -19.88 -2.78
N ALA A 92 5.32 -20.31 -4.05
CA ALA A 92 4.20 -20.00 -4.94
C ALA A 92 2.88 -20.56 -4.44
N ALA A 93 2.87 -21.81 -3.96
CA ALA A 93 1.66 -22.43 -3.42
C ALA A 93 1.19 -21.73 -2.13
N TYR A 94 2.13 -21.34 -1.26
CA TYR A 94 1.81 -20.61 -0.05
C TYR A 94 1.27 -19.20 -0.37
N CYS A 95 1.91 -18.48 -1.29
CA CYS A 95 1.45 -17.18 -1.78
C CYS A 95 0.01 -17.26 -2.31
N MET A 96 -0.28 -18.25 -3.16
CA MET A 96 -1.62 -18.48 -3.71
C MET A 96 -2.65 -18.73 -2.61
N LYS A 97 -2.29 -19.48 -1.56
CA LYS A 97 -3.17 -19.73 -0.41
C LYS A 97 -3.54 -18.44 0.31
N ILE A 98 -2.58 -17.54 0.57
CA ILE A 98 -2.87 -16.24 1.18
C ILE A 98 -3.71 -15.37 0.25
N MET A 99 -3.40 -15.33 -1.04
CA MET A 99 -4.19 -14.57 -2.01
C MET A 99 -5.65 -15.05 -2.07
N GLU A 100 -5.90 -16.36 -2.02
CA GLU A 100 -7.24 -16.93 -1.92
C GLU A 100 -7.93 -16.49 -0.63
N THR A 101 -7.22 -16.55 0.51
CA THR A 101 -7.73 -16.05 1.79
C THR A 101 -8.18 -14.58 1.70
N ILE A 102 -7.43 -13.71 1.00
CA ILE A 102 -7.82 -12.31 0.79
C ILE A 102 -9.11 -12.20 -0.02
N HIS A 103 -9.29 -13.03 -1.05
CA HIS A 103 -10.54 -13.09 -1.80
C HIS A 103 -11.71 -13.54 -0.90
N GLU A 104 -11.52 -14.61 -0.12
CA GLU A 104 -12.53 -15.08 0.85
C GLU A 104 -12.90 -14.00 1.86
N MET A 105 -11.92 -13.26 2.40
CA MET A 105 -12.14 -12.14 3.32
C MET A 105 -13.00 -11.02 2.68
N ALA A 106 -12.80 -10.73 1.39
CA ALA A 106 -13.58 -9.73 0.69
C ALA A 106 -14.98 -10.23 0.32
N ASP A 107 -15.09 -11.46 -0.17
CA ASP A 107 -16.35 -12.04 -0.67
C ASP A 107 -17.32 -12.38 0.46
N ALA A 108 -16.83 -12.70 1.65
CA ALA A 108 -17.67 -12.95 2.83
C ALA A 108 -18.41 -11.70 3.33
N TYR A 109 -17.94 -10.48 2.99
CA TYR A 109 -18.48 -9.23 3.50
C TYR A 109 -18.81 -8.20 2.40
N PRO A 110 -19.61 -8.55 1.39
CA PRO A 110 -19.84 -7.71 0.20
C PRO A 110 -20.55 -6.38 0.48
N THR A 111 -21.15 -6.24 1.66
CA THR A 111 -21.77 -4.96 2.10
C THR A 111 -20.75 -3.98 2.70
N TRP A 112 -19.59 -4.48 3.15
CA TRP A 112 -18.53 -3.68 3.74
C TRP A 112 -17.45 -3.32 2.72
N VAL A 113 -17.04 -4.31 1.94
CA VAL A 113 -15.86 -4.22 1.09
C VAL A 113 -16.13 -4.72 -0.33
N ARG A 114 -15.20 -4.40 -1.21
CA ARG A 114 -15.14 -4.88 -2.59
C ARG A 114 -13.70 -5.13 -2.97
N PHE A 115 -13.43 -6.28 -3.56
CA PHE A 115 -12.13 -6.54 -4.15
C PHE A 115 -11.89 -5.62 -5.36
N ALA A 116 -10.74 -4.98 -5.41
CA ALA A 116 -10.35 -4.03 -6.46
C ALA A 116 -8.98 -4.37 -7.04
N THR A 117 -8.78 -4.06 -8.32
CA THR A 117 -7.54 -4.34 -9.04
C THR A 117 -7.07 -3.16 -9.88
N SER A 118 -7.63 -1.97 -9.64
CA SER A 118 -7.32 -0.76 -10.40
C SER A 118 -7.72 0.48 -9.62
N THR A 119 -7.15 1.62 -10.00
CA THR A 119 -7.55 2.93 -9.45
C THR A 119 -9.03 3.22 -9.68
N ALA A 120 -9.57 2.83 -10.83
CA ALA A 120 -11.00 2.95 -11.13
C ALA A 120 -11.85 2.04 -10.21
N GLY A 121 -11.36 0.82 -9.91
CA GLY A 121 -12.00 -0.11 -8.98
C GLY A 121 -12.08 0.44 -7.56
N ILE A 122 -11.01 1.06 -7.06
CA ILE A 122 -10.97 1.73 -5.75
C ILE A 122 -12.04 2.83 -5.71
N ARG A 123 -12.02 3.75 -6.68
CA ARG A 123 -13.00 4.85 -6.72
C ARG A 123 -14.44 4.36 -6.87
N SER A 124 -14.68 3.26 -7.60
CA SER A 124 -16.00 2.64 -7.70
C SER A 124 -16.48 2.08 -6.35
N ALA A 125 -15.61 1.40 -5.60
CA ALA A 125 -15.95 0.92 -4.26
C ALA A 125 -16.35 2.07 -3.32
N VAL A 126 -15.57 3.15 -3.31
CA VAL A 126 -15.85 4.35 -2.51
C VAL A 126 -17.17 5.01 -2.91
N ALA A 127 -17.45 5.13 -4.22
CA ALA A 127 -18.70 5.68 -4.72
C ALA A 127 -19.93 4.85 -4.32
N GLU A 128 -19.74 3.54 -4.10
CA GLU A 128 -20.76 2.61 -3.62
C GLU A 128 -20.84 2.55 -2.07
N ASN A 129 -20.10 3.43 -1.38
CA ASN A 129 -19.95 3.45 0.09
C ASN A 129 -19.41 2.13 0.66
N ARG A 130 -18.56 1.45 -0.12
CA ARG A 130 -17.78 0.27 0.27
C ARG A 130 -16.30 0.63 0.33
N ARG A 131 -15.49 -0.20 0.95
CA ARG A 131 -14.03 -0.06 0.97
C ARG A 131 -13.41 -1.01 -0.04
N ALA A 132 -12.30 -0.60 -0.62
CA ALA A 132 -11.56 -1.43 -1.55
C ALA A 132 -10.55 -2.31 -0.81
N ILE A 133 -10.53 -3.60 -1.15
CA ILE A 133 -9.48 -4.54 -0.72
C ILE A 133 -8.64 -4.88 -1.95
N LEU A 134 -7.33 -4.83 -1.80
CA LEU A 134 -6.36 -5.14 -2.84
C LEU A 134 -5.31 -6.12 -2.31
N ILE A 135 -4.55 -6.73 -3.22
CA ILE A 135 -3.48 -7.68 -2.88
C ILE A 135 -2.12 -7.06 -3.23
N GLY A 136 -1.22 -7.05 -2.24
CA GLY A 136 0.20 -6.89 -2.44
C GLY A 136 0.93 -8.19 -2.10
N ILE A 137 1.86 -8.64 -2.93
CA ILE A 137 2.71 -9.79 -2.59
C ILE A 137 3.89 -9.28 -1.79
N GLU A 138 4.18 -9.89 -0.65
CA GLU A 138 5.36 -9.57 0.11
C GLU A 138 6.35 -10.72 0.12
N GLY A 139 7.50 -10.48 -0.54
CA GLY A 139 8.57 -11.45 -0.74
C GLY A 139 8.62 -12.01 -2.16
N GLY A 140 9.49 -11.44 -3.00
CA GLY A 140 9.61 -11.80 -4.42
C GLY A 140 10.04 -13.24 -4.69
N HIS A 141 10.54 -13.98 -3.67
CA HIS A 141 10.76 -15.42 -3.78
C HIS A 141 9.45 -16.20 -4.02
N ALA A 142 8.29 -15.58 -3.82
CA ALA A 142 6.98 -16.15 -4.16
C ALA A 142 6.86 -16.59 -5.63
N ILE A 143 7.57 -15.91 -6.55
CA ILE A 143 7.50 -16.26 -7.98
C ILE A 143 8.35 -17.45 -8.39
N GLU A 144 9.15 -18.07 -7.46
CA GLU A 144 10.01 -19.22 -7.71
C GLU A 144 10.81 -19.08 -9.03
N ASP A 145 11.41 -17.90 -9.23
CA ASP A 145 12.22 -17.52 -10.41
C ASP A 145 11.47 -17.67 -11.76
N SER A 146 10.14 -17.53 -11.75
CA SER A 146 9.28 -17.71 -12.93
C SER A 146 8.48 -16.45 -13.25
N LEU A 147 8.71 -15.84 -14.42
CA LEU A 147 7.86 -14.76 -14.92
C LEU A 147 6.42 -15.22 -15.22
N ASP A 148 6.21 -16.52 -15.47
CA ASP A 148 4.86 -17.04 -15.68
C ASP A 148 4.05 -17.08 -14.37
N LEU A 149 4.70 -17.39 -13.23
CA LEU A 149 4.07 -17.25 -11.91
C LEU A 149 3.78 -15.78 -11.58
N LEU A 150 4.69 -14.85 -11.86
CA LEU A 150 4.43 -13.41 -11.72
C LEU A 150 3.18 -12.98 -12.50
N ARG A 151 3.06 -13.41 -13.77
CA ARG A 151 1.87 -13.15 -14.61
C ARG A 151 0.61 -13.79 -14.05
N ALA A 152 0.72 -15.00 -13.50
CA ALA A 152 -0.41 -15.70 -12.89
C ALA A 152 -0.90 -14.94 -11.64
N PHE A 153 -0.01 -14.52 -10.76
CA PHE A 153 -0.35 -13.72 -9.58
C PHE A 153 -1.00 -12.37 -9.94
N TYR A 154 -0.50 -11.68 -10.98
CA TYR A 154 -1.14 -10.48 -11.48
C TYR A 154 -2.57 -10.75 -11.97
N ARG A 155 -2.78 -11.82 -12.73
CA ARG A 155 -4.12 -12.23 -13.19
C ARG A 155 -5.05 -12.61 -12.03
N PHE A 156 -4.48 -13.16 -10.95
CA PHE A 156 -5.22 -13.51 -9.74
C PHE A 156 -5.52 -12.30 -8.83
N GLY A 157 -4.98 -11.13 -9.15
CA GLY A 157 -5.36 -9.86 -8.52
C GLY A 157 -4.26 -9.10 -7.81
N ALA A 158 -3.03 -9.62 -7.71
CA ALA A 158 -1.92 -8.86 -7.12
C ALA A 158 -1.65 -7.57 -7.90
N ARG A 159 -1.40 -6.47 -7.18
CA ARG A 159 -1.14 -5.16 -7.79
C ARG A 159 0.17 -4.53 -7.39
N TYR A 160 0.83 -5.05 -6.38
CA TYR A 160 2.26 -4.83 -6.19
C TYR A 160 2.98 -6.14 -5.80
N MET A 161 4.28 -6.15 -5.89
CA MET A 161 5.15 -7.16 -5.31
C MET A 161 6.39 -6.50 -4.72
N THR A 162 6.61 -6.74 -3.41
CA THR A 162 7.86 -6.40 -2.73
C THR A 162 8.95 -7.35 -3.19
N LEU A 163 10.04 -6.81 -3.75
CA LEU A 163 11.05 -7.62 -4.45
C LEU A 163 11.80 -8.59 -3.54
N THR A 164 11.92 -8.26 -2.25
CA THR A 164 12.49 -9.13 -1.20
C THR A 164 11.63 -9.04 0.06
N HIS A 165 11.86 -9.90 1.04
CA HIS A 165 11.47 -9.67 2.42
C HIS A 165 12.74 -9.61 3.29
N THR A 166 12.80 -10.28 4.43
CA THR A 166 13.98 -10.31 5.30
C THR A 166 15.14 -11.13 4.71
N ASN A 167 14.89 -11.93 3.68
CA ASN A 167 15.88 -12.77 3.01
C ASN A 167 16.24 -12.22 1.61
N THR A 168 17.52 -12.22 1.29
CA THR A 168 18.01 -12.14 -0.08
C THR A 168 17.55 -13.39 -0.84
N ASN A 169 16.89 -13.18 -1.99
CA ASN A 169 16.40 -14.28 -2.82
C ASN A 169 17.37 -14.58 -3.99
N ASN A 170 16.92 -15.35 -5.00
CA ASN A 170 17.79 -15.75 -6.10
C ASN A 170 18.07 -14.65 -7.12
N TRP A 171 17.49 -13.43 -6.98
CA TRP A 171 17.59 -12.38 -7.97
C TRP A 171 17.58 -10.93 -7.43
N ALA A 172 17.40 -10.73 -6.11
CA ALA A 172 17.44 -9.41 -5.47
C ALA A 172 17.96 -9.52 -4.04
N ASP A 173 18.79 -8.55 -3.63
CA ASP A 173 19.34 -8.46 -2.29
C ASP A 173 18.40 -7.72 -1.34
N SER A 174 18.22 -8.27 -0.13
CA SER A 174 17.43 -7.70 0.98
C SER A 174 18.30 -6.76 1.83
N SER A 175 17.65 -5.79 2.48
CA SER A 175 18.30 -4.85 3.42
C SER A 175 18.74 -5.49 4.73
N THR A 176 18.26 -6.69 5.06
CA THR A 176 18.48 -7.37 6.35
C THR A 176 19.19 -8.73 6.23
N ASP A 177 19.69 -9.07 5.04
CA ASP A 177 20.40 -10.31 4.77
C ASP A 177 21.69 -10.04 3.99
N GLU A 178 22.55 -11.06 3.86
CA GLU A 178 23.78 -10.96 3.08
C GLU A 178 23.49 -10.71 1.59
N ALA A 179 24.20 -9.76 1.00
CA ALA A 179 24.11 -9.49 -0.42
C ALA A 179 24.74 -10.63 -1.23
N LYS A 180 24.04 -11.12 -2.27
CA LYS A 180 24.49 -12.17 -3.18
C LYS A 180 24.69 -11.67 -4.61
N HIS A 181 23.99 -10.61 -4.99
CA HIS A 181 23.94 -10.13 -6.38
C HIS A 181 24.53 -8.73 -6.55
N ASN A 182 24.91 -8.08 -5.45
CA ASN A 182 25.25 -6.65 -5.44
C ASN A 182 24.13 -5.83 -6.09
N GLY A 183 22.89 -6.06 -5.63
CA GLY A 183 21.68 -5.44 -6.11
C GLY A 183 20.73 -6.42 -6.81
N LEU A 184 20.29 -6.07 -8.04
CA LEU A 184 19.46 -6.95 -8.89
C LEU A 184 20.34 -7.83 -9.77
N SER A 185 20.03 -9.14 -9.82
CA SER A 185 20.57 -10.02 -10.87
C SER A 185 20.00 -9.65 -12.25
N PRO A 186 20.54 -10.19 -13.36
CA PRO A 186 19.93 -10.03 -14.69
C PRO A 186 18.46 -10.47 -14.75
N PHE A 187 18.09 -11.53 -14.02
CA PHE A 187 16.70 -11.97 -13.92
C PHE A 187 15.86 -10.98 -13.11
N GLY A 188 16.38 -10.44 -11.99
CA GLY A 188 15.70 -9.41 -11.20
C GLY A 188 15.33 -8.17 -12.03
N LYS A 189 16.22 -7.75 -12.95
CA LYS A 189 15.92 -6.68 -13.92
C LYS A 189 14.77 -7.04 -14.86
N GLN A 190 14.67 -8.31 -15.31
CA GLN A 190 13.55 -8.78 -16.12
C GLN A 190 12.24 -8.80 -15.32
N VAL A 191 12.28 -9.17 -14.03
CA VAL A 191 11.10 -9.11 -13.13
C VAL A 191 10.57 -7.69 -13.05
N VAL A 192 11.43 -6.68 -12.78
CA VAL A 192 11.03 -5.27 -12.71
C VAL A 192 10.38 -4.80 -14.02
N LEU A 193 10.97 -5.12 -15.17
CA LEU A 193 10.42 -4.75 -16.50
C LEU A 193 9.09 -5.44 -16.77
N GLU A 194 8.96 -6.71 -16.38
CA GLU A 194 7.70 -7.44 -16.56
C GLU A 194 6.59 -6.89 -15.64
N MET A 195 6.92 -6.52 -14.39
CA MET A 195 5.97 -5.83 -13.50
C MET A 195 5.48 -4.52 -14.13
N ASN A 196 6.38 -3.70 -14.71
CA ASN A 196 5.97 -2.49 -15.41
C ASN A 196 5.05 -2.80 -16.58
N ARG A 197 5.37 -3.83 -17.39
CA ARG A 197 4.55 -4.25 -18.54
C ARG A 197 3.15 -4.71 -18.13
N LEU A 198 3.03 -5.35 -16.97
CA LEU A 198 1.75 -5.80 -16.41
C LEU A 198 0.94 -4.65 -15.82
N GLY A 199 1.56 -3.58 -15.35
CA GLY A 199 0.94 -2.56 -14.50
C GLY A 199 0.91 -2.98 -13.03
N MET A 200 1.80 -3.88 -12.62
CA MET A 200 2.07 -4.23 -11.25
C MET A 200 3.10 -3.24 -10.68
N LEU A 201 2.77 -2.58 -9.59
CA LEU A 201 3.67 -1.68 -8.90
C LEU A 201 4.90 -2.43 -8.38
N VAL A 202 6.08 -1.89 -8.65
CA VAL A 202 7.33 -2.39 -8.08
C VAL A 202 7.47 -1.82 -6.67
N ASP A 203 7.45 -2.67 -5.67
CA ASP A 203 7.61 -2.27 -4.28
C ASP A 203 9.05 -2.50 -3.81
N ILE A 204 9.68 -1.41 -3.35
CA ILE A 204 11.08 -1.40 -2.90
C ILE A 204 11.23 -1.43 -1.38
N SER A 205 10.16 -1.63 -0.62
CA SER A 205 10.30 -1.95 0.79
C SER A 205 11.16 -3.21 0.95
N HIS A 206 11.89 -3.36 2.03
CA HIS A 206 12.79 -4.49 2.32
C HIS A 206 14.07 -4.62 1.48
N VAL A 207 14.19 -3.96 0.34
CA VAL A 207 15.36 -4.16 -0.54
C VAL A 207 16.63 -3.50 0.00
N ALA A 208 17.80 -4.07 -0.32
CA ALA A 208 19.09 -3.44 -0.05
C ALA A 208 19.22 -2.11 -0.83
N ASP A 209 20.03 -1.18 -0.31
CA ASP A 209 20.25 0.12 -0.95
C ASP A 209 20.67 -0.02 -2.42
N LYS A 210 21.56 -0.97 -2.72
CA LYS A 210 22.00 -1.22 -4.11
C LYS A 210 20.88 -1.74 -4.98
N THR A 211 20.01 -2.62 -4.45
CA THR A 211 18.82 -3.11 -5.15
C THR A 211 17.87 -1.95 -5.47
N PHE A 212 17.66 -1.03 -4.52
CA PHE A 212 16.88 0.18 -4.75
C PHE A 212 17.43 0.98 -5.94
N TYR A 213 18.73 1.27 -5.99
CA TYR A 213 19.30 2.06 -7.09
C TYR A 213 19.23 1.33 -8.43
N ASP A 214 19.40 -0.01 -8.46
CA ASP A 214 19.21 -0.80 -9.67
C ASP A 214 17.76 -0.72 -10.18
N VAL A 215 16.78 -0.73 -9.27
CA VAL A 215 15.37 -0.53 -9.63
C VAL A 215 15.15 0.85 -10.24
N MET A 216 15.76 1.91 -9.65
CA MET A 216 15.65 3.27 -10.19
C MET A 216 16.20 3.38 -11.62
N GLU A 217 17.24 2.61 -11.97
CA GLU A 217 17.80 2.57 -13.31
C GLU A 217 16.91 1.81 -14.32
N VAL A 218 16.25 0.74 -13.87
CA VAL A 218 15.55 -0.21 -14.74
C VAL A 218 14.06 0.15 -14.93
N SER A 219 13.40 0.59 -13.85
CA SER A 219 11.94 0.80 -13.87
C SER A 219 11.52 1.87 -14.87
N LYS A 220 10.47 1.55 -15.63
CA LYS A 220 9.82 2.46 -16.60
C LYS A 220 8.59 3.15 -16.01
N ALA A 221 8.11 2.68 -14.87
CA ALA A 221 7.00 3.23 -14.13
C ALA A 221 7.48 3.77 -12.78
N PRO A 222 6.75 4.69 -12.14
CA PRO A 222 7.03 5.07 -10.77
C PRO A 222 6.87 3.86 -9.84
N VAL A 223 7.72 3.80 -8.80
CA VAL A 223 7.75 2.72 -7.83
C VAL A 223 7.12 3.14 -6.50
N ILE A 224 6.83 2.19 -5.63
CA ILE A 224 6.39 2.44 -4.27
C ILE A 224 7.40 1.86 -3.27
N ALA A 225 7.49 2.49 -2.08
CA ALA A 225 7.92 1.83 -0.87
C ALA A 225 6.67 1.64 0.00
N SER A 226 6.07 0.45 -0.02
CA SER A 226 4.75 0.22 0.57
C SER A 226 4.71 0.47 2.09
N HIS A 227 5.84 0.32 2.80
CA HIS A 227 5.97 0.51 4.25
C HIS A 227 7.46 0.75 4.64
N SER A 228 7.98 1.96 4.41
CA SER A 228 9.37 2.34 4.77
C SER A 228 9.44 3.78 5.26
N SER A 229 10.13 3.97 6.40
CA SER A 229 10.26 5.28 7.05
C SER A 229 11.58 6.00 6.71
N SER A 230 11.93 7.08 7.41
CA SER A 230 13.16 7.85 7.17
C SER A 230 14.34 7.30 7.98
N ARG A 231 15.46 6.98 7.30
CA ARG A 231 16.72 6.56 7.95
C ARG A 231 17.43 7.70 8.67
N ALA A 232 17.12 8.95 8.33
CA ALA A 232 17.67 10.11 9.02
C ALA A 232 17.12 10.27 10.45
N LEU A 233 15.93 9.75 10.73
CA LEU A 233 15.28 9.81 12.06
C LEU A 233 15.46 8.51 12.85
N ALA A 234 15.55 7.37 12.17
CA ALA A 234 15.80 6.07 12.78
C ALA A 234 16.67 5.24 11.83
N SER A 235 17.85 4.84 12.29
CA SER A 235 18.93 4.28 11.46
C SER A 235 18.70 2.85 10.97
N ALA A 236 17.50 2.31 11.12
CA ALA A 236 17.14 0.97 10.67
C ALA A 236 17.41 0.79 9.15
N PRO A 237 18.02 -0.33 8.71
CA PRO A 237 18.32 -0.56 7.29
C PRO A 237 17.05 -0.66 6.43
N ARG A 238 15.90 -0.94 7.05
CA ARG A 238 14.57 -0.93 6.44
C ARG A 238 14.10 0.46 6.00
N ASN A 239 14.68 1.51 6.57
CA ASN A 239 14.32 2.89 6.29
C ASN A 239 15.12 3.45 5.11
N MET A 240 14.54 4.44 4.43
CA MET A 240 15.12 5.11 3.27
C MET A 240 16.05 6.26 3.67
N THR A 241 17.20 6.35 3.03
CA THR A 241 18.08 7.53 3.16
C THR A 241 17.47 8.74 2.44
N ASP A 242 17.95 9.95 2.77
CA ASP A 242 17.53 11.17 2.09
C ASP A 242 17.81 11.13 0.58
N ASP A 243 18.93 10.51 0.18
CA ASP A 243 19.26 10.34 -1.25
C ASP A 243 18.34 9.35 -1.95
N MET A 244 17.92 8.27 -1.28
CA MET A 244 16.90 7.36 -1.80
C MET A 244 15.55 8.07 -1.95
N LEU A 245 15.15 8.89 -0.97
CA LEU A 245 13.92 9.68 -1.04
C LEU A 245 13.93 10.67 -2.21
N ARG A 246 15.06 11.34 -2.46
CA ARG A 246 15.22 12.22 -3.63
C ARG A 246 15.18 11.43 -4.95
N ALA A 247 15.81 10.26 -5.00
CA ALA A 247 15.79 9.41 -6.19
C ALA A 247 14.39 8.86 -6.48
N LEU A 248 13.65 8.44 -5.44
CA LEU A 248 12.25 8.03 -5.53
C LEU A 248 11.37 9.18 -6.08
N ALA A 249 11.52 10.39 -5.55
CA ALA A 249 10.79 11.56 -6.01
C ALA A 249 11.09 11.86 -7.50
N LYS A 250 12.36 11.76 -7.92
CA LYS A 250 12.75 11.92 -9.33
C LYS A 250 12.12 10.85 -10.23
N ASN A 251 11.96 9.62 -9.73
CA ASN A 251 11.24 8.54 -10.43
C ASN A 251 9.73 8.80 -10.51
N GLY A 252 9.18 9.73 -9.73
CA GLY A 252 7.75 9.99 -9.59
C GLY A 252 7.04 9.07 -8.60
N GLY A 253 7.78 8.26 -7.86
CA GLY A 253 7.29 7.28 -6.90
C GLY A 253 6.74 7.88 -5.62
N VAL A 254 6.40 7.00 -4.66
CA VAL A 254 5.85 7.37 -3.35
C VAL A 254 6.37 6.43 -2.26
N ALA A 255 6.77 7.00 -1.11
CA ALA A 255 7.16 6.25 0.08
C ALA A 255 6.08 6.35 1.16
N MET A 256 5.68 5.22 1.69
CA MET A 256 4.66 5.09 2.72
C MET A 256 5.32 4.86 4.08
N VAL A 257 5.00 5.70 5.05
CA VAL A 257 5.59 5.62 6.39
C VAL A 257 5.08 4.39 7.12
N ASN A 258 6.00 3.54 7.56
CA ASN A 258 5.74 2.36 8.38
C ASN A 258 5.48 2.77 9.84
N PHE A 259 4.61 2.05 10.55
CA PHE A 259 4.25 2.37 11.95
C PHE A 259 5.02 1.55 12.99
N TYR A 260 5.89 0.65 12.58
CA TYR A 260 6.66 -0.16 13.54
C TYR A 260 7.61 0.71 14.39
N PRO A 261 7.47 0.72 15.74
CA PRO A 261 8.30 1.56 16.61
C PRO A 261 9.81 1.38 16.44
N VAL A 262 10.25 0.18 16.04
CA VAL A 262 11.68 -0.12 15.76
C VAL A 262 12.18 0.62 14.52
N PHE A 263 11.29 0.99 13.58
CA PHE A 263 11.64 1.78 12.40
C PHE A 263 11.36 3.28 12.57
N LEU A 264 10.79 3.65 13.73
CA LEU A 264 10.47 5.04 14.06
C LEU A 264 11.42 5.66 15.10
N SER A 265 12.18 4.83 15.85
CA SER A 265 13.04 5.30 16.94
C SER A 265 14.26 4.42 17.13
N ASP A 266 15.46 5.03 17.08
CA ASP A 266 16.72 4.35 17.38
C ASP A 266 16.82 3.85 18.83
N GLU A 267 16.16 4.51 19.78
CA GLU A 267 16.06 4.05 21.16
C GLU A 267 15.33 2.71 21.25
N VAL A 268 14.16 2.63 20.57
CA VAL A 268 13.36 1.38 20.52
C VAL A 268 14.09 0.30 19.73
N ALA A 269 14.75 0.64 18.61
CA ALA A 269 15.54 -0.30 17.83
C ALA A 269 16.68 -0.91 18.65
N LYS A 270 17.40 -0.10 19.43
CA LYS A 270 18.46 -0.55 20.33
C LYS A 270 17.90 -1.44 21.44
N ALA A 271 16.75 -1.05 22.04
CA ALA A 271 16.10 -1.85 23.09
C ALA A 271 15.59 -3.19 22.52
N SER A 272 15.02 -3.19 21.29
CA SER A 272 14.60 -4.41 20.60
C SER A 272 15.76 -5.37 20.38
N LYS A 273 16.87 -4.89 19.84
CA LYS A 273 18.07 -5.71 19.63
C LYS A 273 18.60 -6.31 20.94
N ALA A 274 18.64 -5.52 22.01
CA ALA A 274 19.07 -6.00 23.33
C ALA A 274 18.12 -7.05 23.90
N ARG A 275 16.80 -6.87 23.73
CA ARG A 275 15.78 -7.84 24.13
C ARG A 275 15.92 -9.14 23.35
N ASP A 276 16.07 -9.07 22.04
CA ASP A 276 16.14 -10.24 21.16
C ASP A 276 17.41 -11.09 21.48
N GLU A 277 18.54 -10.46 21.70
CA GLU A 277 19.75 -11.17 22.18
C GLU A 277 19.55 -11.81 23.57
N LYS A 278 18.88 -11.10 24.49
CA LYS A 278 18.55 -11.63 25.83
C LYS A 278 17.64 -12.85 25.75
N LEU A 279 16.62 -12.81 24.87
CA LEU A 279 15.59 -13.86 24.75
C LEU A 279 15.98 -14.99 23.78
N LYS A 280 17.10 -14.89 23.09
CA LYS A 280 17.56 -15.88 22.11
C LYS A 280 17.60 -17.32 22.66
N PRO A 281 18.07 -17.60 23.90
CA PRO A 281 18.07 -18.95 24.46
C PRO A 281 16.66 -19.49 24.68
N GLU A 282 15.74 -18.66 25.19
CA GLU A 282 14.35 -19.04 25.47
C GLU A 282 13.58 -19.31 24.18
N ILE A 283 13.76 -18.47 23.15
CA ILE A 283 13.20 -18.67 21.81
C ILE A 283 13.73 -19.96 21.17
N ALA A 284 15.04 -20.22 21.29
CA ALA A 284 15.62 -21.46 20.82
C ALA A 284 15.05 -22.70 21.53
N ALA A 285 14.76 -22.60 22.83
CA ALA A 285 14.13 -23.68 23.59
C ALA A 285 12.67 -23.92 23.13
N LEU A 286 11.91 -22.86 22.82
CA LEU A 286 10.56 -22.99 22.23
C LEU A 286 10.63 -23.64 20.86
N LYS A 287 11.55 -23.24 20.00
CA LYS A 287 11.75 -23.83 18.67
C LYS A 287 12.16 -25.31 18.75
N ALA A 288 12.96 -25.69 19.75
CA ALA A 288 13.33 -27.09 19.96
C ALA A 288 12.12 -27.97 20.37
N LYS A 289 11.13 -27.39 21.07
CA LYS A 289 9.89 -28.08 21.44
C LYS A 289 8.90 -28.18 20.29
N ASP A 290 8.80 -27.14 19.46
CA ASP A 290 7.97 -27.11 18.24
C ASP A 290 8.82 -26.66 17.03
N PRO A 291 9.55 -27.61 16.39
CA PRO A 291 10.40 -27.31 15.23
C PRO A 291 9.62 -26.84 14.00
N SER A 292 8.31 -27.06 13.95
CA SER A 292 7.43 -26.57 12.88
C SER A 292 7.13 -25.08 12.97
N GLU A 293 7.50 -24.46 14.12
CA GLU A 293 7.13 -23.07 14.45
C GLU A 293 5.60 -22.86 14.39
N GLY A 294 4.85 -23.86 14.87
CA GLY A 294 3.40 -23.87 14.89
C GLY A 294 2.81 -22.97 16.01
N SER A 295 1.53 -23.17 16.29
CA SER A 295 0.77 -22.30 17.22
C SER A 295 1.35 -22.26 18.63
N GLU A 296 1.92 -23.38 19.13
CA GLU A 296 2.51 -23.44 20.47
C GLU A 296 3.81 -22.60 20.56
N TYR A 297 4.65 -22.68 19.54
CA TYR A 297 5.84 -21.84 19.41
C TYR A 297 5.46 -20.35 19.33
N GLN A 298 4.53 -19.99 18.44
CA GLN A 298 4.08 -18.60 18.26
C GLN A 298 3.51 -18.01 19.56
N GLU A 299 2.66 -18.75 20.26
CA GLU A 299 2.11 -18.32 21.53
C GLU A 299 3.19 -18.17 22.61
N GLY A 300 4.18 -19.08 22.64
CA GLY A 300 5.34 -19.00 23.53
C GLY A 300 6.17 -17.75 23.29
N VAL A 301 6.49 -17.43 22.03
CA VAL A 301 7.21 -16.22 21.65
C VAL A 301 6.41 -14.98 22.00
N ARG A 302 5.12 -14.95 21.71
CA ARG A 302 4.23 -13.82 22.06
C ARG A 302 4.26 -13.53 23.56
N LYS A 303 4.19 -14.55 24.42
CA LYS A 303 4.27 -14.41 25.89
C LYS A 303 5.62 -13.88 26.34
N LEU A 304 6.72 -14.36 25.76
CA LEU A 304 8.07 -13.85 26.06
C LEU A 304 8.20 -12.37 25.69
N MET A 305 7.74 -11.98 24.52
CA MET A 305 7.77 -10.58 24.08
C MET A 305 6.90 -9.69 24.97
N ALA A 306 5.70 -10.11 25.33
CA ALA A 306 4.80 -9.37 26.23
C ALA A 306 5.40 -9.19 27.65
N ALA A 307 6.15 -10.19 28.15
CA ALA A 307 6.85 -10.09 29.43
C ALA A 307 8.11 -9.19 29.39
N ASN A 308 8.59 -8.85 28.19
CA ASN A 308 9.76 -7.99 27.98
C ASN A 308 9.40 -6.84 27.01
N PRO A 309 8.53 -5.90 27.41
CA PRO A 309 8.04 -4.85 26.55
C PRO A 309 9.16 -3.89 26.13
N LEU A 310 9.03 -3.35 24.93
CA LEU A 310 9.90 -2.28 24.42
C LEU A 310 9.51 -0.92 25.03
N PRO A 311 10.40 0.08 25.01
CA PRO A 311 10.04 1.45 25.33
C PRO A 311 8.87 1.91 24.45
N LYS A 312 7.95 2.67 25.03
CA LYS A 312 6.81 3.22 24.30
C LYS A 312 7.24 4.41 23.46
N VAL A 313 6.68 4.51 22.27
CA VAL A 313 6.83 5.64 21.35
C VAL A 313 5.45 6.22 21.09
N SER A 314 5.32 7.55 21.15
CA SER A 314 4.09 8.25 20.77
C SER A 314 3.83 8.10 19.28
N TRP A 315 2.58 7.93 18.89
CA TRP A 315 2.17 7.90 17.47
C TRP A 315 2.55 9.18 16.70
N THR A 316 2.77 10.30 17.37
CA THR A 316 3.18 11.56 16.71
C THR A 316 4.50 11.44 15.98
N VAL A 317 5.36 10.48 16.33
CA VAL A 317 6.62 10.18 15.64
C VAL A 317 6.38 9.73 14.19
N ILE A 318 5.24 9.09 13.89
CA ILE A 318 4.84 8.81 12.50
C ILE A 318 4.81 10.12 11.69
N VAL A 319 4.20 11.17 12.28
CA VAL A 319 4.10 12.47 11.61
C VAL A 319 5.46 13.19 11.55
N ASP A 320 6.37 12.95 12.50
CA ASP A 320 7.74 13.47 12.41
C ASP A 320 8.48 12.87 11.20
N HIS A 321 8.30 11.56 10.94
CA HIS A 321 8.82 10.92 9.73
C HIS A 321 8.18 11.48 8.46
N ILE A 322 6.85 11.71 8.46
CA ILE A 322 6.15 12.36 7.34
C ILE A 322 6.76 13.74 7.07
N ASP A 323 6.92 14.58 8.09
CA ASP A 323 7.49 15.93 7.96
C ASP A 323 8.89 15.92 7.34
N HIS A 324 9.76 15.04 7.84
CA HIS A 324 11.12 14.91 7.30
C HIS A 324 11.09 14.45 5.84
N MET A 325 10.33 13.41 5.55
CA MET A 325 10.24 12.84 4.20
C MET A 325 9.62 13.83 3.21
N VAL A 326 8.60 14.59 3.61
CA VAL A 326 8.02 15.69 2.80
C VAL A 326 9.06 16.78 2.55
N LYS A 327 9.85 17.17 3.55
CA LYS A 327 10.91 18.14 3.39
C LYS A 327 11.98 17.71 2.37
N VAL A 328 12.27 16.41 2.29
CA VAL A 328 13.33 15.84 1.42
C VAL A 328 12.83 15.53 0.02
N ALA A 329 11.69 14.85 -0.10
CA ALA A 329 11.15 14.34 -1.35
C ALA A 329 10.04 15.22 -1.96
N GLY A 330 9.41 16.07 -1.14
CA GLY A 330 8.25 16.86 -1.53
C GLY A 330 6.91 16.20 -1.21
N ILE A 331 5.87 17.02 -1.15
CA ILE A 331 4.52 16.63 -0.69
C ILE A 331 3.85 15.55 -1.55
N ASP A 332 4.24 15.42 -2.81
CA ASP A 332 3.63 14.49 -3.78
C ASP A 332 4.16 13.05 -3.67
N HIS A 333 5.13 12.82 -2.76
CA HIS A 333 5.89 11.57 -2.72
C HIS A 333 5.80 10.79 -1.41
N ILE A 334 4.89 11.18 -0.51
CA ILE A 334 4.74 10.57 0.82
C ILE A 334 3.32 10.08 1.03
N GLY A 335 3.19 8.95 1.75
CA GLY A 335 1.92 8.36 2.16
C GLY A 335 2.05 7.58 3.45
N ILE A 336 1.08 6.70 3.73
CA ILE A 336 1.05 5.81 4.89
C ILE A 336 0.97 4.34 4.47
N GLY A 337 1.71 3.48 5.17
CA GLY A 337 1.68 2.04 5.03
C GLY A 337 1.93 1.43 6.41
N SER A 338 0.85 1.12 7.12
CA SER A 338 0.86 0.92 8.57
C SER A 338 1.68 -0.29 9.01
N ASP A 339 1.67 -1.33 8.22
CA ASP A 339 2.23 -2.64 8.59
C ASP A 339 1.45 -3.30 9.75
N PHE A 340 0.17 -2.94 9.90
CA PHE A 340 -0.71 -3.53 10.91
C PHE A 340 -0.82 -5.04 10.73
N ASP A 341 -0.85 -5.76 11.87
CA ASP A 341 -0.82 -7.22 11.98
C ASP A 341 0.49 -7.89 11.52
N GLY A 342 1.42 -7.17 10.83
CA GLY A 342 2.78 -7.63 10.51
C GLY A 342 3.82 -7.24 11.56
N ILE A 343 3.47 -6.34 12.49
CA ILE A 343 4.38 -5.81 13.50
C ILE A 343 3.97 -6.23 14.91
N PRO A 344 4.93 -6.61 15.78
CA PRO A 344 4.62 -7.11 17.11
C PRO A 344 4.25 -6.02 18.11
N SER A 345 4.39 -4.75 17.76
CA SER A 345 4.03 -3.60 18.58
C SER A 345 3.75 -2.38 17.72
N VAL A 346 2.90 -1.49 18.21
CA VAL A 346 2.49 -0.25 17.57
C VAL A 346 2.80 0.95 18.46
N PRO A 347 2.88 2.17 17.90
CA PRO A 347 3.04 3.38 18.71
C PRO A 347 1.84 3.61 19.64
N GLU A 348 2.11 4.15 20.82
CA GLU A 348 1.06 4.50 21.81
C GLU A 348 0.14 5.59 21.22
N GLY A 349 -1.17 5.32 21.19
CA GLY A 349 -2.18 6.15 20.53
C GLY A 349 -2.48 5.77 19.08
N MET A 350 -1.82 4.72 18.54
CA MET A 350 -2.09 4.16 17.20
C MET A 350 -2.27 2.64 17.29
N GLU A 351 -3.11 2.20 18.24
CA GLU A 351 -3.25 0.79 18.60
C GLU A 351 -3.91 -0.05 17.49
N ASP A 352 -4.67 0.57 16.61
CA ASP A 352 -5.33 -0.11 15.48
C ASP A 352 -5.77 0.89 14.40
N ILE A 353 -6.31 0.38 13.30
CA ILE A 353 -6.73 1.15 12.13
C ILE A 353 -7.80 2.22 12.45
N SER A 354 -8.58 2.09 13.53
CA SER A 354 -9.58 3.10 13.93
C SER A 354 -8.95 4.42 14.40
N LYS A 355 -7.64 4.42 14.70
CA LYS A 355 -6.88 5.59 15.16
C LYS A 355 -6.35 6.46 14.02
N LEU A 356 -6.43 6.02 12.76
CA LEU A 356 -5.94 6.77 11.61
C LEU A 356 -6.39 8.23 11.55
N PRO A 357 -7.62 8.62 11.98
CA PRO A 357 -8.03 10.03 11.95
C PRO A 357 -7.15 11.00 12.78
N ALA A 358 -6.33 10.47 13.67
CA ALA A 358 -5.36 11.28 14.40
C ALA A 358 -4.27 11.88 13.48
N ILE A 359 -3.85 11.13 12.44
CA ILE A 359 -2.80 11.58 11.50
C ILE A 359 -3.21 12.84 10.73
N PRO A 360 -4.33 12.88 9.99
CA PRO A 360 -4.77 14.10 9.29
C PRO A 360 -5.03 15.26 10.25
N ALA A 361 -5.51 15.01 11.48
CA ALA A 361 -5.68 16.06 12.47
C ALA A 361 -4.34 16.69 12.88
N GLU A 362 -3.32 15.88 13.12
CA GLU A 362 -1.98 16.35 13.50
C GLU A 362 -1.27 17.03 12.31
N LEU A 363 -1.40 16.52 11.09
CA LEU A 363 -0.88 17.18 9.89
C LEU A 363 -1.45 18.61 9.76
N LYS A 364 -2.77 18.77 9.95
CA LYS A 364 -3.39 20.12 9.94
C LYS A 364 -2.85 21.00 11.06
N ARG A 365 -2.67 20.46 12.28
CA ARG A 365 -2.09 21.18 13.40
C ARG A 365 -0.65 21.66 13.09
N ARG A 366 0.11 20.89 12.29
CA ARG A 366 1.46 21.26 11.82
C ARG A 366 1.46 22.21 10.62
N GLY A 367 0.29 22.61 10.10
CA GLY A 367 0.16 23.62 9.04
C GLY A 367 0.00 23.07 7.63
N TYR A 368 -0.20 21.77 7.45
CA TYR A 368 -0.54 21.20 6.15
C TYR A 368 -1.93 21.64 5.70
N SER A 369 -2.06 22.01 4.43
CA SER A 369 -3.36 22.32 3.84
C SER A 369 -4.23 21.08 3.70
N ASP A 370 -5.55 21.25 3.55
CA ASP A 370 -6.47 20.14 3.25
C ASP A 370 -6.07 19.38 1.97
N ALA A 371 -5.49 20.08 1.00
CA ALA A 371 -4.98 19.45 -0.22
C ALA A 371 -3.76 18.56 0.04
N ASP A 372 -2.82 19.04 0.88
CA ASP A 372 -1.63 18.26 1.25
C ASP A 372 -1.99 17.02 2.07
N VAL A 373 -2.92 17.18 3.03
CA VAL A 373 -3.43 16.06 3.83
C VAL A 373 -4.05 14.98 2.93
N LYS A 374 -4.87 15.35 1.95
CA LYS A 374 -5.44 14.39 0.98
C LYS A 374 -4.38 13.66 0.17
N LYS A 375 -3.31 14.36 -0.24
CA LYS A 375 -2.18 13.76 -0.94
C LYS A 375 -1.52 12.69 -0.09
N ILE A 376 -1.12 13.02 1.14
CA ILE A 376 -0.47 12.09 2.08
C ILE A 376 -1.38 10.92 2.41
N MET A 377 -2.66 11.16 2.67
CA MET A 377 -3.59 10.11 3.10
C MET A 377 -3.99 9.13 1.99
N GLY A 378 -3.61 9.37 0.70
CA GLY A 378 -3.88 8.38 -0.34
C GLY A 378 -3.78 8.87 -1.78
N GLU A 379 -4.02 10.16 -2.07
CA GLU A 379 -4.03 10.62 -3.47
C GLU A 379 -2.65 10.53 -4.14
N ASN A 380 -1.55 10.59 -3.38
CA ASN A 380 -0.20 10.34 -3.90
C ASN A 380 -0.04 8.89 -4.38
N PHE A 381 -0.53 7.92 -3.60
CA PHE A 381 -0.57 6.52 -4.03
C PHE A 381 -1.45 6.33 -5.27
N MET A 382 -2.65 6.90 -5.26
CA MET A 382 -3.58 6.82 -6.40
C MET A 382 -2.97 7.38 -7.69
N ARG A 383 -2.18 8.45 -7.61
CA ARG A 383 -1.41 9.00 -8.73
C ARG A 383 -0.39 8.02 -9.27
N VAL A 384 0.41 7.41 -8.37
CA VAL A 384 1.47 6.45 -8.75
C VAL A 384 0.85 5.20 -9.36
N PHE A 385 -0.23 4.69 -8.80
CA PHE A 385 -0.92 3.51 -9.33
C PHE A 385 -1.53 3.80 -10.72
N ALA A 386 -2.18 4.95 -10.90
CA ALA A 386 -2.71 5.35 -12.20
C ALA A 386 -1.60 5.50 -13.27
N GLU A 387 -0.43 6.00 -12.87
CA GLU A 387 0.72 6.13 -13.77
C GLU A 387 1.30 4.76 -14.14
N ALA A 388 1.38 3.80 -13.20
CA ALA A 388 1.77 2.42 -13.50
C ALA A 388 0.79 1.75 -14.49
N GLU A 389 -0.51 1.96 -14.31
CA GLU A 389 -1.55 1.49 -15.26
C GLU A 389 -1.38 2.13 -16.64
N ARG A 390 -1.01 3.42 -16.71
CA ARG A 390 -0.77 4.14 -17.97
C ARG A 390 0.47 3.61 -18.70
N VAL A 391 1.59 3.48 -18.00
CA VAL A 391 2.85 2.95 -18.55
C VAL A 391 2.66 1.54 -19.10
N ALA A 392 1.93 0.68 -18.37
CA ALA A 392 1.64 -0.67 -18.83
C ALA A 392 0.89 -0.69 -20.18
N LYS A 393 -0.11 0.17 -20.35
CA LYS A 393 -0.83 0.31 -21.64
C LYS A 393 0.11 0.69 -22.77
N GLU A 394 1.02 1.64 -22.54
CA GLU A 394 2.01 2.05 -23.54
C GLU A 394 2.97 0.91 -23.88
N MET A 395 3.51 0.22 -22.88
CA MET A 395 4.41 -0.93 -23.10
C MET A 395 3.75 -2.10 -23.81
N GLN A 396 2.44 -2.29 -23.67
CA GLN A 396 1.68 -3.35 -24.34
C GLN A 396 1.31 -2.98 -25.78
N THR A 397 1.20 -1.68 -26.09
CA THR A 397 0.86 -1.18 -27.44
C THR A 397 2.07 -0.93 -28.33
N ALA A 398 3.26 -0.80 -27.75
CA ALA A 398 4.52 -0.54 -28.46
C ALA A 398 5.13 -1.78 -29.18
N LYS A 399 4.30 -2.79 -29.53
CA LYS A 399 4.71 -4.01 -30.25
C LYS A 399 4.72 -3.81 -31.76
#